data_4c642190bc8d097bf1e0d2909db768b5
#
_entry.id   4c642190bc8d097bf1e0d2909db768b5
#
_cell.length_a   1.000
_cell.length_b   1.000
_cell.length_c   1.000
_cell.angle_alpha   90.00
_cell.angle_beta   90.00
_cell.angle_gamma   90.00
#
_symmetry.space_group_name_H-M   'P 1'
#
loop_
_entity.id
_entity.type
_entity.pdbx_description
1 polymer ?
#
loop_
_entity_poly.entity_id
_entity_poly.type
_entity_poly.pdbx_seq_one_letter_code
_entity_poly.pdbx_strand_id
1 'polypeptide(L)'
;MSKRPLCVAALLWAAILWLLGQMQVSGFTFETPKLPIKNSLEKATVSGEIYKKEENTLYTNLYIKNANLNVNSKQYPIDNVKVYIKNEKCVVSFGCGDKVAIKGSLEEIPLPTNLGQFNERVYHYARGIKWYQDGNSIKVLKKNFNSFLKWQDKIKEMWKKGISKVVSEDKIGFFESVLLGEKGNLDSSQKVLFQIMGCSHILAISGLHLSIMGGGLLKILQRLSIPFGAAGSISMIAMLLYGSLTGSGAAVMRAAIMFSVWI
;
A
#
# COMPACT_ATOMS: atom_id res chain seq x y z
N MET A 1 8.84 -10.56 43.23
CA MET A 1 8.97 -9.67 42.04
C MET A 1 8.78 -10.53 40.80
N SER A 2 7.64 -10.42 40.17
CA SER A 2 7.33 -11.17 38.93
C SER A 2 8.26 -10.73 37.83
N LYS A 3 9.17 -11.60 37.43
CA LYS A 3 10.03 -11.40 36.26
C LYS A 3 9.11 -11.45 35.02
N ARG A 4 8.93 -10.35 34.37
CA ARG A 4 8.20 -10.27 33.08
C ARG A 4 9.22 -10.38 31.92
N PRO A 5 9.66 -11.58 31.54
CA PRO A 5 10.70 -11.77 30.54
C PRO A 5 10.30 -11.17 29.18
N LEU A 6 9.00 -11.17 28.85
CA LEU A 6 8.47 -10.57 27.63
C LEU A 6 8.64 -9.04 27.57
N CYS A 7 8.48 -8.33 28.71
CA CYS A 7 8.73 -6.89 28.75
C CYS A 7 10.21 -6.56 28.54
N VAL A 8 11.11 -7.36 29.14
CA VAL A 8 12.56 -7.18 28.94
C VAL A 8 12.95 -7.48 27.50
N ALA A 9 12.43 -8.57 26.92
CA ALA A 9 12.67 -8.90 25.52
C ALA A 9 12.13 -7.80 24.58
N ALA A 10 10.95 -7.26 24.84
CA ALA A 10 10.38 -6.17 24.04
C ALA A 10 11.22 -4.88 24.13
N LEU A 11 11.72 -4.53 25.33
CA LEU A 11 12.61 -3.39 25.50
C LEU A 11 13.96 -3.59 24.81
N LEU A 12 14.53 -4.80 24.86
CA LEU A 12 15.76 -5.13 24.14
C LEU A 12 15.56 -5.03 22.63
N TRP A 13 14.45 -5.55 22.10
CA TRP A 13 14.12 -5.42 20.69
C TRP A 13 13.90 -3.95 20.28
N ALA A 14 13.21 -3.16 21.09
CA ALA A 14 13.04 -1.73 20.82
C ALA A 14 14.38 -1.00 20.84
N ALA A 15 15.28 -1.32 21.75
CA ALA A 15 16.62 -0.75 21.81
C ALA A 15 17.47 -1.16 20.58
N ILE A 16 17.39 -2.43 20.16
CA ILE A 16 18.07 -2.93 18.95
C ILE A 16 17.54 -2.22 17.71
N LEU A 17 16.24 -2.12 17.56
CA LEU A 17 15.61 -1.40 16.42
C LEU A 17 15.96 0.08 16.41
N TRP A 18 16.03 0.71 17.57
CA TRP A 18 16.46 2.10 17.71
C TRP A 18 17.94 2.28 17.32
N LEU A 19 18.82 1.40 17.78
CA LEU A 19 20.25 1.39 17.40
C LEU A 19 20.46 1.14 15.91
N LEU A 20 19.74 0.17 15.34
CA LEU A 20 19.77 -0.10 13.90
C LEU A 20 19.24 1.09 13.10
N GLY A 21 18.20 1.78 13.60
CA GLY A 21 17.69 3.02 13.01
C GLY A 21 18.72 4.15 13.01
N GLN A 22 19.50 4.30 14.10
CA GLN A 22 20.58 5.27 14.17
C GLN A 22 21.73 4.93 13.20
N MET A 23 22.08 3.66 13.08
CA MET A 23 23.09 3.22 12.11
C MET A 23 22.63 3.41 10.65
N GLN A 24 21.34 3.25 10.36
CA GLN A 24 20.77 3.54 9.04
C GLN A 24 20.73 5.03 8.73
N VAL A 25 20.44 5.88 9.70
CA VAL A 25 20.42 7.34 9.49
C VAL A 25 21.82 7.90 9.23
N SER A 26 22.87 7.28 9.78
CA SER A 26 24.26 7.70 9.55
C SER A 26 24.92 7.14 8.29
N GLY A 27 24.38 6.06 7.70
CA GLY A 27 25.00 5.35 6.57
C GLY A 27 24.19 5.32 5.26
N PHE A 28 22.90 5.63 5.31
CA PHE A 28 22.04 5.71 4.13
C PHE A 28 21.92 7.15 3.62
N THR A 29 23.01 7.69 3.13
CA THR A 29 22.88 8.65 2.03
C THR A 29 22.40 7.80 0.84
N PHE A 30 21.09 7.83 0.56
CA PHE A 30 20.58 7.37 -0.72
C PHE A 30 21.27 8.24 -1.77
N GLU A 31 22.41 7.77 -2.29
CA GLU A 31 22.98 8.36 -3.49
C GLU A 31 21.93 8.21 -4.57
N THR A 32 21.18 9.27 -4.77
CA THR A 32 20.37 9.39 -5.97
C THR A 32 21.35 9.28 -7.13
N PRO A 33 21.16 8.33 -8.07
CA PRO A 33 21.87 8.43 -9.31
C PRO A 33 21.71 9.87 -9.77
N LYS A 34 22.82 10.58 -9.97
CA LYS A 34 22.82 11.97 -10.45
C LYS A 34 22.26 11.92 -11.86
N LEU A 35 20.94 11.98 -11.93
CA LEU A 35 20.26 12.16 -13.20
C LEU A 35 20.74 13.51 -13.73
N PRO A 36 21.11 13.63 -15.01
CA PRO A 36 21.50 14.89 -15.61
C PRO A 36 20.31 15.86 -15.78
N ILE A 37 19.39 15.86 -14.82
CA ILE A 37 18.09 16.47 -14.91
C ILE A 37 17.91 17.42 -13.73
N LYS A 38 17.73 18.69 -14.03
CA LYS A 38 17.23 19.68 -13.08
C LYS A 38 15.73 19.45 -12.87
N ASN A 39 15.34 18.93 -11.71
CA ASN A 39 14.01 18.92 -11.06
C ASN A 39 12.77 18.50 -11.88
N SER A 40 12.71 18.66 -13.20
CA SER A 40 11.55 18.28 -14.03
C SER A 40 11.92 17.95 -15.46
N LEU A 41 11.21 16.98 -16.05
CA LEU A 41 11.25 16.60 -17.46
C LEU A 41 9.84 16.66 -18.02
N GLU A 42 9.59 17.53 -18.99
CA GLU A 42 8.27 17.65 -19.62
C GLU A 42 7.87 16.42 -20.46
N LYS A 43 8.85 15.70 -21.02
CA LYS A 43 8.63 14.50 -21.85
C LYS A 43 9.52 13.37 -21.38
N ALA A 44 9.01 12.52 -20.52
CA ALA A 44 9.70 11.35 -20.02
C ALA A 44 8.90 10.08 -20.35
N THR A 45 9.59 9.00 -20.67
CA THR A 45 8.96 7.67 -20.75
C THR A 45 9.52 6.82 -19.61
N VAL A 46 8.68 6.49 -18.65
CA VAL A 46 9.02 5.60 -17.55
C VAL A 46 8.48 4.22 -17.84
N SER A 47 9.33 3.20 -17.75
CA SER A 47 8.95 1.80 -17.91
C SER A 47 9.28 1.02 -16.65
N GLY A 48 8.36 0.16 -16.19
CA GLY A 48 8.56 -0.66 -14.99
C GLY A 48 7.36 -1.56 -14.69
N GLU A 49 7.36 -2.18 -13.52
CA GLU A 49 6.33 -3.12 -13.07
C GLU A 49 5.40 -2.46 -12.05
N ILE A 50 4.09 -2.55 -12.27
CA ILE A 50 3.07 -2.05 -11.34
C ILE A 50 3.06 -2.97 -10.11
N TYR A 51 3.36 -2.44 -8.92
CA TYR A 51 3.25 -3.22 -7.68
C TYR A 51 2.04 -2.81 -6.83
N LYS A 52 1.47 -1.62 -7.07
CA LYS A 52 0.26 -1.14 -6.39
C LYS A 52 -0.54 -0.24 -7.31
N LYS A 53 -1.85 -0.38 -7.26
CA LYS A 53 -2.83 0.44 -7.98
C LYS A 53 -3.84 0.99 -6.97
N GLU A 54 -4.11 2.29 -7.05
CA GLU A 54 -5.14 2.97 -6.26
C GLU A 54 -6.06 3.71 -7.24
N GLU A 55 -7.28 3.23 -7.38
CA GLU A 55 -8.29 3.82 -8.27
C GLU A 55 -9.14 4.81 -7.50
N ASN A 56 -9.42 5.94 -8.14
CA ASN A 56 -10.40 6.92 -7.72
C ASN A 56 -11.37 7.13 -8.90
N THR A 57 -12.51 7.76 -8.67
CA THR A 57 -13.49 8.09 -9.71
C THR A 57 -12.92 8.92 -10.85
N LEU A 58 -11.97 9.83 -10.57
CA LEU A 58 -11.41 10.77 -11.55
C LEU A 58 -10.03 10.37 -12.05
N TYR A 59 -9.25 9.63 -11.25
CA TYR A 59 -7.86 9.33 -11.56
C TYR A 59 -7.41 7.99 -10.97
N THR A 60 -6.34 7.46 -11.51
CA THR A 60 -5.68 6.25 -11.01
C THR A 60 -4.23 6.57 -10.64
N ASN A 61 -3.84 6.26 -9.40
CA ASN A 61 -2.44 6.29 -8.96
C ASN A 61 -1.82 4.92 -9.16
N LEU A 62 -0.71 4.88 -9.89
CA LEU A 62 0.08 3.68 -10.08
C LEU A 62 1.42 3.83 -9.37
N TYR A 63 1.82 2.77 -8.69
CA TYR A 63 3.13 2.68 -8.06
C TYR A 63 3.96 1.66 -8.83
N ILE A 64 5.04 2.13 -9.43
CA ILE A 64 5.90 1.35 -10.32
C ILE A 64 7.21 1.07 -9.60
N LYS A 65 7.62 -0.19 -9.58
CA LYS A 65 8.94 -0.63 -9.07
C LYS A 65 9.88 -0.96 -10.21
N ASN A 66 11.19 -0.96 -9.92
CA ASN A 66 12.24 -1.21 -10.90
C ASN A 66 12.06 -0.35 -12.16
N ALA A 67 11.77 0.93 -11.93
CA ALA A 67 11.46 1.85 -13.01
C ALA A 67 12.74 2.26 -13.76
N ASN A 68 12.65 2.28 -15.08
CA ASN A 68 13.68 2.79 -15.97
C ASN A 68 13.14 4.01 -16.70
N LEU A 69 13.87 5.10 -16.60
CA LEU A 69 13.60 6.33 -17.29
C LEU A 69 14.29 6.30 -18.66
N ASN A 70 13.50 6.46 -19.73
CA ASN A 70 14.00 6.57 -21.09
C ASN A 70 13.95 8.04 -21.54
N VAL A 71 15.12 8.65 -21.71
CA VAL A 71 15.28 10.02 -22.22
C VAL A 71 16.34 10.00 -23.33
N ASN A 72 16.01 10.53 -24.48
CA ASN A 72 16.95 10.63 -25.62
C ASN A 72 17.66 9.30 -25.93
N SER A 73 16.92 8.19 -25.94
CA SER A 73 17.43 6.82 -26.19
C SER A 73 18.40 6.27 -25.14
N LYS A 74 18.60 6.96 -24.03
CA LYS A 74 19.37 6.47 -22.88
C LYS A 74 18.42 6.01 -21.78
N GLN A 75 18.76 4.90 -21.15
CA GLN A 75 17.99 4.35 -20.01
C GLN A 75 18.72 4.64 -18.70
N TYR A 76 17.96 5.17 -17.73
CA TYR A 76 18.44 5.44 -16.39
C TYR A 76 17.56 4.70 -15.39
N PRO A 77 18.12 3.87 -14.49
CA PRO A 77 17.34 3.24 -13.42
C PRO A 77 16.93 4.31 -12.40
N ILE A 78 15.64 4.37 -12.06
CA ILE A 78 15.04 5.37 -11.15
C ILE A 78 14.19 4.72 -10.06
N ASP A 79 14.63 3.62 -9.47
CA ASP A 79 13.92 2.93 -8.37
C ASP A 79 12.38 2.89 -8.52
N ASN A 80 11.65 3.47 -7.54
CA ASN A 80 10.20 3.46 -7.55
C ASN A 80 9.65 4.83 -7.95
N VAL A 81 8.57 4.82 -8.72
CA VAL A 81 7.89 6.01 -9.22
C VAL A 81 6.40 5.95 -8.90
N LYS A 82 5.84 7.07 -8.42
CA LYS A 82 4.40 7.26 -8.30
C LYS A 82 3.89 7.94 -9.57
N VAL A 83 2.94 7.32 -10.26
CA VAL A 83 2.37 7.85 -11.50
C VAL A 83 0.91 8.20 -11.26
N TYR A 84 0.51 9.37 -11.69
CA TYR A 84 -0.87 9.85 -11.70
C TYR A 84 -1.40 9.82 -13.14
N ILE A 85 -2.54 9.17 -13.35
CA ILE A 85 -3.17 9.10 -14.68
C ILE A 85 -4.66 9.43 -14.53
N LYS A 86 -5.16 10.36 -15.33
CA LYS A 86 -6.61 10.62 -15.41
C LYS A 86 -7.32 9.44 -16.05
N ASN A 87 -8.47 9.03 -15.50
CA ASN A 87 -9.20 7.86 -15.97
C ASN A 87 -9.63 7.96 -17.43
N GLU A 88 -9.90 9.15 -17.92
CA GLU A 88 -10.19 9.42 -19.34
C GLU A 88 -9.06 8.99 -20.31
N LYS A 89 -7.83 8.98 -19.81
CA LYS A 89 -6.62 8.57 -20.56
C LYS A 89 -6.28 7.09 -20.39
N CYS A 90 -7.02 6.37 -19.54
CA CYS A 90 -6.82 4.94 -19.29
C CYS A 90 -7.64 4.07 -20.25
N VAL A 91 -7.23 4.02 -21.52
CA VAL A 91 -7.90 3.20 -22.55
C VAL A 91 -7.57 1.71 -22.43
N VAL A 92 -6.56 1.33 -21.67
CA VAL A 92 -6.02 -0.04 -21.60
C VAL A 92 -6.23 -0.63 -20.21
N SER A 93 -6.76 -1.86 -20.16
CA SER A 93 -6.85 -2.61 -18.89
C SER A 93 -5.47 -3.12 -18.47
N PHE A 94 -5.06 -2.76 -17.27
CA PHE A 94 -3.80 -3.19 -16.62
C PHE A 94 -4.05 -3.58 -15.16
N GLY A 95 -3.22 -4.46 -14.64
CA GLY A 95 -3.29 -4.97 -13.26
C GLY A 95 -1.93 -4.91 -12.55
N CYS A 96 -1.94 -5.26 -11.28
CA CYS A 96 -0.70 -5.41 -10.52
C CYS A 96 0.18 -6.52 -11.13
N GLY A 97 1.49 -6.23 -11.24
CA GLY A 97 2.47 -7.11 -11.86
C GLY A 97 2.69 -6.88 -13.36
N ASP A 98 1.83 -6.12 -14.04
CA ASP A 98 2.05 -5.81 -15.46
C ASP A 98 3.23 -4.87 -15.63
N LYS A 99 4.03 -5.12 -16.68
CA LYS A 99 5.06 -4.18 -17.11
C LYS A 99 4.46 -3.16 -18.06
N VAL A 100 4.63 -1.88 -17.73
CA VAL A 100 4.06 -0.77 -18.47
C VAL A 100 5.12 0.24 -18.87
N ALA A 101 4.85 0.98 -19.94
CA ALA A 101 5.56 2.19 -20.30
C ALA A 101 4.58 3.36 -20.28
N ILE A 102 4.91 4.40 -19.54
CA ILE A 102 4.07 5.57 -19.34
C ILE A 102 4.82 6.79 -19.83
N LYS A 103 4.17 7.58 -20.68
CA LYS A 103 4.69 8.84 -21.17
C LYS A 103 4.03 9.99 -20.41
N GLY A 104 4.84 10.95 -19.99
CA GLY A 104 4.34 12.12 -19.28
C GLY A 104 5.44 13.02 -18.77
N SER A 105 5.10 14.00 -17.95
CA SER A 105 6.06 14.81 -17.21
C SER A 105 6.54 14.06 -15.98
N LEU A 106 7.83 14.11 -15.70
CA LEU A 106 8.46 13.52 -14.53
C LEU A 106 9.04 14.63 -13.67
N GLU A 107 8.69 14.64 -12.40
CA GLU A 107 9.12 15.65 -11.44
C GLU A 107 9.55 15.01 -10.12
N GLU A 108 10.45 15.68 -9.40
CA GLU A 108 10.75 15.30 -8.04
C GLU A 108 9.60 15.69 -7.12
N ILE A 109 9.27 14.85 -6.14
CA ILE A 109 8.18 15.15 -5.19
C ILE A 109 8.48 16.47 -4.47
N PRO A 110 7.56 17.46 -4.52
CA PRO A 110 7.79 18.79 -3.99
C PRO A 110 7.96 18.78 -2.46
N LEU A 111 8.71 19.76 -1.96
CA LEU A 111 8.77 20.03 -0.52
C LEU A 111 7.49 20.75 -0.07
N PRO A 112 7.11 20.66 1.22
CA PRO A 112 6.00 21.43 1.76
C PRO A 112 6.31 22.92 1.64
N THR A 113 5.31 23.69 1.20
CA THR A 113 5.43 25.15 1.03
C THR A 113 4.98 25.91 2.26
N ASN A 114 4.15 25.30 3.12
CA ASN A 114 3.59 25.94 4.31
C ASN A 114 4.10 25.29 5.59
N LEU A 115 4.25 26.09 6.65
CA LEU A 115 4.62 25.60 7.97
C LEU A 115 3.51 24.66 8.51
N GLY A 116 3.88 23.47 8.97
CA GLY A 116 2.93 22.46 9.45
C GLY A 116 2.25 21.61 8.35
N GLN A 117 2.51 21.88 7.08
CA GLN A 117 2.03 21.06 5.98
C GLN A 117 2.67 19.67 6.04
N PHE A 118 1.87 18.63 5.73
CA PHE A 118 2.39 17.27 5.63
C PHE A 118 3.52 17.17 4.60
N ASN A 119 4.66 16.62 5.02
CA ASN A 119 5.81 16.47 4.14
C ASN A 119 5.69 15.19 3.28
N GLU A 120 5.09 15.34 2.09
CA GLU A 120 4.93 14.23 1.15
C GLU A 120 6.26 13.66 0.67
N ARG A 121 7.30 14.49 0.55
CA ARG A 121 8.64 14.04 0.11
C ARG A 121 9.20 13.03 1.10
N VAL A 122 9.25 13.36 2.39
CA VAL A 122 9.75 12.45 3.43
C VAL A 122 8.91 11.17 3.49
N TYR A 123 7.59 11.30 3.40
CA TYR A 123 6.67 10.15 3.43
C TYR A 123 6.90 9.18 2.27
N HIS A 124 7.10 9.68 1.06
CA HIS A 124 7.33 8.87 -0.13
C HIS A 124 8.77 8.35 -0.20
N TYR A 125 9.76 9.15 0.23
CA TYR A 125 11.16 8.73 0.30
C TYR A 125 11.36 7.55 1.26
N ALA A 126 10.68 7.55 2.40
CA ALA A 126 10.67 6.40 3.31
C ALA A 126 10.13 5.09 2.68
N ARG A 127 9.45 5.19 1.53
CA ARG A 127 8.96 4.06 0.72
C ARG A 127 9.78 3.82 -0.56
N GLY A 128 10.91 4.49 -0.69
CA GLY A 128 11.77 4.41 -1.88
C GLY A 128 11.20 5.11 -3.12
N ILE A 129 10.17 5.97 -2.98
CA ILE A 129 9.56 6.71 -4.07
C ILE A 129 10.09 8.13 -4.06
N LYS A 130 10.84 8.49 -5.09
CA LYS A 130 11.46 9.82 -5.21
C LYS A 130 10.80 10.69 -6.27
N TRP A 131 10.20 10.05 -7.27
CA TRP A 131 9.69 10.68 -8.47
C TRP A 131 8.19 10.57 -8.56
N TYR A 132 7.60 11.62 -9.05
CA TYR A 132 6.20 11.72 -9.42
C TYR A 132 6.10 11.91 -10.93
N GLN A 133 5.21 11.17 -11.58
CA GLN A 133 4.96 11.32 -13.02
C GLN A 133 3.48 11.63 -13.26
N ASP A 134 3.19 12.70 -14.02
CA ASP A 134 1.85 12.92 -14.60
C ASP A 134 1.78 12.20 -15.94
N GLY A 135 1.06 11.07 -15.96
CA GLY A 135 0.95 10.19 -17.10
C GLY A 135 -0.07 10.69 -18.12
N ASN A 136 0.40 10.93 -19.33
CA ASN A 136 -0.44 11.30 -20.47
C ASN A 136 -0.92 10.11 -21.28
N SER A 137 -0.14 9.04 -21.34
CA SER A 137 -0.49 7.80 -22.02
C SER A 137 0.19 6.61 -21.39
N ILE A 138 -0.50 5.47 -21.36
CA ILE A 138 0.00 4.20 -20.85
C ILE A 138 -0.02 3.14 -21.95
N LYS A 139 1.06 2.36 -22.03
CA LYS A 139 1.20 1.21 -22.91
C LYS A 139 1.64 0.01 -22.09
N VAL A 140 0.88 -1.08 -22.15
CA VAL A 140 1.27 -2.35 -21.53
C VAL A 140 2.32 -3.01 -22.42
N LEU A 141 3.51 -3.22 -21.85
CA LEU A 141 4.63 -3.89 -22.56
C LEU A 141 4.54 -5.41 -22.40
N LYS A 142 4.20 -5.88 -21.20
CA LYS A 142 4.08 -7.30 -20.88
C LYS A 142 3.04 -7.48 -19.80
N LYS A 143 2.02 -8.32 -20.06
CA LYS A 143 1.07 -8.73 -19.02
C LYS A 143 1.72 -9.76 -18.10
N ASN A 144 1.54 -9.58 -16.80
CA ASN A 144 2.00 -10.56 -15.82
C ASN A 144 1.00 -11.73 -15.78
N PHE A 145 1.52 -12.95 -15.75
CA PHE A 145 0.74 -14.17 -15.59
C PHE A 145 0.79 -14.72 -14.16
N ASN A 146 1.22 -13.90 -13.18
CA ASN A 146 1.23 -14.36 -11.80
C ASN A 146 -0.20 -14.62 -11.32
N SER A 147 -0.51 -15.91 -11.19
CA SER A 147 -1.84 -16.37 -10.81
C SER A 147 -2.30 -15.85 -9.45
N PHE A 148 -1.37 -15.63 -8.52
CA PHE A 148 -1.70 -15.12 -7.18
C PHE A 148 -2.20 -13.67 -7.22
N LEU A 149 -1.52 -12.77 -7.95
CA LEU A 149 -1.94 -11.37 -8.09
C LEU A 149 -3.30 -11.26 -8.80
N LYS A 150 -3.50 -12.04 -9.87
CA LYS A 150 -4.79 -12.11 -10.56
C LYS A 150 -5.92 -12.63 -9.66
N TRP A 151 -5.61 -13.62 -8.83
CA TRP A 151 -6.56 -14.14 -7.84
C TRP A 151 -6.93 -13.07 -6.80
N GLN A 152 -5.95 -12.30 -6.31
CA GLN A 152 -6.20 -11.19 -5.41
C GLN A 152 -7.10 -10.11 -6.04
N ASP A 153 -6.79 -9.69 -7.27
CA ASP A 153 -7.60 -8.71 -8.00
C ASP A 153 -9.03 -9.21 -8.21
N LYS A 154 -9.20 -10.49 -8.59
CA LYS A 154 -10.52 -11.12 -8.75
C LYS A 154 -11.33 -11.16 -7.45
N ILE A 155 -10.70 -11.47 -6.32
CA ILE A 155 -11.37 -11.44 -5.01
C ILE A 155 -11.79 -10.02 -4.66
N LYS A 156 -10.93 -9.04 -4.84
CA LYS A 156 -11.26 -7.62 -4.59
C LYS A 156 -12.46 -7.17 -5.43
N GLU A 157 -12.47 -7.49 -6.72
CA GLU A 157 -13.60 -7.18 -7.61
C GLU A 157 -14.89 -7.88 -7.17
N MET A 158 -14.81 -9.14 -6.74
CA MET A 158 -15.97 -9.88 -6.24
C MET A 158 -16.53 -9.22 -4.97
N TRP A 159 -15.66 -8.79 -4.06
CA TRP A 159 -16.08 -8.09 -2.84
C TRP A 159 -16.69 -6.72 -3.14
N LYS A 160 -16.08 -5.94 -4.03
CA LYS A 160 -16.66 -4.65 -4.49
C LYS A 160 -18.07 -4.84 -5.08
N LYS A 161 -18.23 -5.81 -5.96
CA LYS A 161 -19.55 -6.18 -6.51
C LYS A 161 -20.54 -6.66 -5.45
N GLY A 162 -20.07 -7.35 -4.41
CA GLY A 162 -20.89 -7.74 -3.27
C GLY A 162 -21.35 -6.53 -2.45
N ILE A 163 -20.43 -5.64 -2.14
CA ILE A 163 -20.73 -4.39 -1.40
C ILE A 163 -21.73 -3.52 -2.16
N SER A 164 -21.52 -3.32 -3.46
CA SER A 164 -22.40 -2.47 -4.28
C SER A 164 -23.85 -3.00 -4.44
N LYS A 165 -24.07 -4.29 -4.18
CA LYS A 165 -25.43 -4.88 -4.20
C LYS A 165 -26.20 -4.68 -2.90
N VAL A 166 -25.52 -4.50 -1.78
CA VAL A 166 -26.11 -4.48 -0.44
C VAL A 166 -26.12 -3.09 0.15
N VAL A 167 -25.20 -2.24 -0.26
CA VAL A 167 -24.93 -0.93 0.31
C VAL A 167 -25.34 0.16 -0.69
N SER A 168 -25.96 1.25 -0.20
CA SER A 168 -26.29 2.42 -1.02
C SER A 168 -25.02 3.13 -1.53
N GLU A 169 -25.11 3.74 -2.70
CA GLU A 169 -23.97 4.33 -3.43
C GLU A 169 -23.15 5.32 -2.59
N ASP A 170 -23.82 6.12 -1.77
CA ASP A 170 -23.20 7.10 -0.86
C ASP A 170 -22.26 6.47 0.21
N LYS A 171 -22.44 5.18 0.52
CA LYS A 171 -21.69 4.46 1.57
C LYS A 171 -20.68 3.46 1.03
N ILE A 172 -20.69 3.18 -0.28
CA ILE A 172 -19.78 2.20 -0.89
C ILE A 172 -18.32 2.53 -0.56
N GLY A 173 -17.90 3.78 -0.75
CA GLY A 173 -16.53 4.20 -0.48
C GLY A 173 -16.09 4.01 0.98
N PHE A 174 -17.01 4.19 1.92
CA PHE A 174 -16.75 3.88 3.34
C PHE A 174 -16.47 2.39 3.55
N PHE A 175 -17.35 1.51 3.06
CA PHE A 175 -17.17 0.07 3.21
C PHE A 175 -15.93 -0.46 2.47
N GLU A 176 -15.61 0.06 1.29
CA GLU A 176 -14.38 -0.26 0.56
C GLU A 176 -13.14 0.15 1.37
N SER A 177 -13.16 1.31 2.02
CA SER A 177 -12.04 1.76 2.83
C SER A 177 -11.82 0.89 4.08
N VAL A 178 -12.89 0.48 4.75
CA VAL A 178 -12.84 -0.30 5.99
C VAL A 178 -12.54 -1.78 5.72
N LEU A 179 -13.11 -2.37 4.66
CA LEU A 179 -12.99 -3.80 4.37
C LEU A 179 -11.83 -4.12 3.43
N LEU A 180 -11.56 -3.28 2.45
CA LEU A 180 -10.52 -3.54 1.43
C LEU A 180 -9.29 -2.63 1.58
N GLY A 181 -9.36 -1.61 2.44
CA GLY A 181 -8.31 -0.60 2.59
C GLY A 181 -8.23 0.38 1.41
N GLU A 182 -9.20 0.37 0.52
CA GLU A 182 -9.25 1.22 -0.67
C GLU A 182 -10.00 2.54 -0.37
N LYS A 183 -9.25 3.64 -0.38
CA LYS A 183 -9.77 4.98 -0.03
C LYS A 183 -10.13 5.82 -1.26
N GLY A 184 -10.02 5.25 -2.45
CA GLY A 184 -10.20 5.97 -3.71
C GLY A 184 -11.61 6.55 -3.88
N ASN A 185 -12.62 5.78 -3.53
CA ASN A 185 -14.03 6.14 -3.68
C ASN A 185 -14.64 6.77 -2.42
N LEU A 186 -13.81 7.05 -1.39
CA LEU A 186 -14.31 7.72 -0.19
C LEU A 186 -14.56 9.21 -0.48
N ASP A 187 -15.77 9.66 -0.23
CA ASP A 187 -16.15 11.06 -0.41
C ASP A 187 -15.30 12.00 0.46
N SER A 188 -14.89 13.11 -0.12
CA SER A 188 -14.07 14.12 0.56
C SER A 188 -14.74 14.69 1.80
N SER A 189 -16.06 14.88 1.77
CA SER A 189 -16.85 15.36 2.92
C SER A 189 -16.85 14.35 4.06
N GLN A 190 -17.04 13.06 3.76
CA GLN A 190 -16.96 11.99 4.74
C GLN A 190 -15.56 11.91 5.35
N LYS A 191 -14.50 12.02 4.53
CA LYS A 191 -13.12 12.00 5.01
C LYS A 191 -12.85 13.13 6.00
N VAL A 192 -13.29 14.35 5.67
CA VAL A 192 -13.17 15.52 6.56
C VAL A 192 -13.96 15.31 7.85
N LEU A 193 -15.18 14.77 7.78
CA LEU A 193 -16.01 14.48 8.95
C LEU A 193 -15.29 13.51 9.91
N PHE A 194 -14.73 12.40 9.40
CA PHE A 194 -13.96 11.46 10.21
C PHE A 194 -12.68 12.08 10.80
N GLN A 195 -12.08 13.06 10.11
CA GLN A 195 -10.93 13.81 10.62
C GLN A 195 -11.32 14.70 11.79
N ILE A 196 -12.40 15.47 11.65
CA ILE A 196 -12.92 16.35 12.71
C ILE A 196 -13.33 15.56 13.94
N MET A 197 -13.97 14.40 13.76
CA MET A 197 -14.34 13.50 14.88
C MET A 197 -13.15 12.75 15.50
N GLY A 198 -11.92 12.91 14.99
CA GLY A 198 -10.76 12.16 15.46
C GLY A 198 -10.77 10.66 15.13
N CYS A 199 -11.72 10.21 14.31
CA CYS A 199 -11.97 8.80 13.98
C CYS A 199 -11.36 8.35 12.66
N SER A 200 -10.42 9.11 12.09
CA SER A 200 -9.76 8.78 10.81
C SER A 200 -9.07 7.41 10.80
N HIS A 201 -8.69 6.90 11.96
CA HIS A 201 -8.08 5.58 12.11
C HIS A 201 -9.04 4.42 11.77
N ILE A 202 -10.35 4.62 11.85
CA ILE A 202 -11.37 3.64 11.46
C ILE A 202 -11.37 3.41 9.94
N LEU A 203 -11.07 4.47 9.15
CA LEU A 203 -10.96 4.40 7.70
C LEU A 203 -9.68 3.68 7.20
N ALA A 204 -8.89 3.19 8.11
CA ALA A 204 -7.72 2.38 7.79
C ALA A 204 -7.87 1.00 8.41
N ILE A 205 -7.48 -0.03 7.68
CA ILE A 205 -7.44 -1.38 8.24
C ILE A 205 -6.45 -1.38 9.41
N SER A 206 -7.00 -1.60 10.59
CA SER A 206 -6.24 -1.59 11.84
C SER A 206 -5.91 -3.02 12.30
N GLY A 207 -4.92 -3.12 13.18
CA GLY A 207 -4.60 -4.38 13.86
C GLY A 207 -5.79 -4.95 14.63
N LEU A 208 -6.70 -4.08 15.13
CA LEU A 208 -7.92 -4.50 15.82
C LEU A 208 -8.87 -5.27 14.88
N HIS A 209 -9.09 -4.78 13.65
CA HIS A 209 -9.90 -5.48 12.64
C HIS A 209 -9.38 -6.89 12.40
N LEU A 210 -8.05 -7.02 12.18
CA LEU A 210 -7.43 -8.33 11.99
C LEU A 210 -7.55 -9.22 13.22
N SER A 211 -7.34 -8.68 14.42
CA SER A 211 -7.45 -9.45 15.67
C SER A 211 -8.87 -9.97 15.89
N ILE A 212 -9.89 -9.16 15.60
CA ILE A 212 -11.29 -9.58 15.70
C ILE A 212 -11.59 -10.66 14.67
N MET A 213 -11.16 -10.49 13.42
CA MET A 213 -11.38 -11.49 12.35
C MET A 213 -10.62 -12.79 12.64
N GLY A 214 -9.34 -12.71 12.97
CA GLY A 214 -8.52 -13.89 13.29
C GLY A 214 -9.00 -14.64 14.52
N GLY A 215 -9.29 -13.90 15.62
CA GLY A 215 -9.82 -14.48 16.85
C GLY A 215 -11.25 -15.02 16.68
N GLY A 216 -12.09 -14.35 15.89
CA GLY A 216 -13.42 -14.82 15.54
C GLY A 216 -13.37 -16.13 14.74
N LEU A 217 -12.53 -16.17 13.70
CA LEU A 217 -12.32 -17.37 12.90
C LEU A 217 -11.80 -18.52 13.77
N LEU A 218 -10.80 -18.28 14.62
CA LEU A 218 -10.28 -19.28 15.55
C LEU A 218 -11.40 -19.87 16.41
N LYS A 219 -12.25 -19.03 17.03
CA LYS A 219 -13.37 -19.49 17.85
C LYS A 219 -14.40 -20.30 17.06
N ILE A 220 -14.68 -19.92 15.81
CA ILE A 220 -15.60 -20.66 14.93
C ILE A 220 -15.01 -22.05 14.62
N LEU A 221 -13.73 -22.12 14.25
CA LEU A 221 -13.06 -23.40 13.96
C LEU A 221 -13.02 -24.33 15.18
N GLN A 222 -12.79 -23.75 16.37
CA GLN A 222 -12.84 -24.54 17.63
C GLN A 222 -14.25 -25.08 17.92
N ARG A 223 -15.31 -24.30 17.63
CA ARG A 223 -16.71 -24.79 17.77
C ARG A 223 -17.03 -25.92 16.78
N LEU A 224 -16.32 -25.99 15.66
CA LEU A 224 -16.39 -27.09 14.70
C LEU A 224 -15.50 -28.28 15.12
N SER A 225 -15.04 -28.31 16.38
CA SER A 225 -14.20 -29.37 16.95
C SER A 225 -12.83 -29.52 16.26
N ILE A 226 -12.33 -28.48 15.60
CA ILE A 226 -10.98 -28.47 15.03
C ILE A 226 -9.96 -28.24 16.16
N PRO A 227 -8.90 -29.07 16.26
CA PRO A 227 -7.87 -28.92 17.28
C PRO A 227 -7.24 -27.53 17.27
N PHE A 228 -6.89 -26.99 18.46
CA PHE A 228 -6.37 -25.64 18.64
C PHE A 228 -5.22 -25.29 17.69
N GLY A 229 -4.22 -26.18 17.53
CA GLY A 229 -3.09 -25.95 16.65
C GLY A 229 -3.48 -25.83 15.16
N ALA A 230 -4.40 -26.66 14.67
CA ALA A 230 -4.90 -26.59 13.30
C ALA A 230 -5.77 -25.32 13.08
N ALA A 231 -6.67 -25.04 14.03
CA ALA A 231 -7.52 -23.85 14.00
C ALA A 231 -6.66 -22.57 14.03
N GLY A 232 -5.61 -22.52 14.84
CA GLY A 232 -4.65 -21.43 14.90
C GLY A 232 -3.89 -21.21 13.59
N SER A 233 -3.38 -22.27 13.01
CA SER A 233 -2.67 -22.23 11.73
C SER A 233 -3.57 -21.73 10.58
N ILE A 234 -4.80 -22.23 10.50
CA ILE A 234 -5.79 -21.79 9.51
C ILE A 234 -6.10 -20.31 9.68
N SER A 235 -6.35 -19.87 10.93
CA SER A 235 -6.64 -18.46 11.23
C SER A 235 -5.46 -17.55 10.89
N MET A 236 -4.24 -17.99 11.16
CA MET A 236 -3.01 -17.25 10.78
C MET A 236 -2.89 -17.09 9.27
N ILE A 237 -3.05 -18.18 8.51
CA ILE A 237 -2.99 -18.15 7.04
C ILE A 237 -4.06 -17.21 6.49
N ALA A 238 -5.29 -17.27 7.01
CA ALA A 238 -6.38 -16.40 6.59
C ALA A 238 -6.07 -14.92 6.86
N MET A 239 -5.48 -14.59 8.03
CA MET A 239 -5.04 -13.23 8.35
C MET A 239 -3.95 -12.73 7.40
N LEU A 240 -2.95 -13.56 7.09
CA LEU A 240 -1.87 -13.20 6.16
C LEU A 240 -2.41 -12.98 4.74
N LEU A 241 -3.32 -13.83 4.28
CA LEU A 241 -3.97 -13.70 2.98
C LEU A 241 -4.81 -12.41 2.91
N TYR A 242 -5.62 -12.14 3.94
CA TYR A 242 -6.39 -10.90 4.01
C TYR A 242 -5.47 -9.66 4.08
N GLY A 243 -4.41 -9.75 4.87
CA GLY A 243 -3.40 -8.69 4.93
C GLY A 243 -2.74 -8.40 3.59
N SER A 244 -2.44 -9.43 2.81
CA SER A 244 -1.88 -9.27 1.46
C SER A 244 -2.87 -8.64 0.49
N LEU A 245 -4.16 -8.98 0.58
CA LEU A 245 -5.25 -8.37 -0.19
C LEU A 245 -5.38 -6.87 0.09
N THR A 246 -5.25 -6.47 1.35
CA THR A 246 -5.46 -5.09 1.80
C THR A 246 -4.21 -4.20 1.73
N GLY A 247 -3.13 -4.72 1.16
CA GLY A 247 -1.89 -3.98 0.88
C GLY A 247 -0.81 -4.07 1.93
N SER A 248 -0.84 -5.09 2.81
CA SER A 248 0.25 -5.46 3.75
C SER A 248 0.83 -4.29 4.56
N GLY A 249 -0.03 -3.38 5.04
CA GLY A 249 0.38 -2.25 5.86
C GLY A 249 1.09 -2.69 7.16
N ALA A 250 1.92 -1.83 7.73
CA ALA A 250 2.64 -2.11 8.99
C ALA A 250 1.73 -2.54 10.14
N ALA A 251 0.47 -2.05 10.17
CA ALA A 251 -0.52 -2.44 11.17
C ALA A 251 -0.93 -3.92 11.02
N VAL A 252 -1.09 -4.38 9.78
CA VAL A 252 -1.41 -5.78 9.44
C VAL A 252 -0.30 -6.72 9.86
N MET A 253 0.95 -6.36 9.54
CA MET A 253 2.12 -7.16 9.92
C MET A 253 2.27 -7.26 11.43
N ARG A 254 2.10 -6.15 12.17
CA ARG A 254 2.12 -6.18 13.64
C ARG A 254 1.03 -7.08 14.20
N ALA A 255 -0.20 -7.00 13.69
CA ALA A 255 -1.30 -7.84 14.16
C ALA A 255 -1.02 -9.32 13.89
N ALA A 256 -0.49 -9.67 12.71
CA ALA A 256 -0.12 -11.05 12.40
C ALA A 256 0.96 -11.59 13.33
N ILE A 257 2.01 -10.80 13.62
CA ILE A 257 3.06 -11.18 14.58
C ILE A 257 2.50 -11.35 15.98
N MET A 258 1.67 -10.40 16.47
CA MET A 258 1.05 -10.50 17.79
C MET A 258 0.14 -11.72 17.90
N PHE A 259 -0.61 -12.02 16.85
CA PHE A 259 -1.49 -13.19 16.80
C PHE A 259 -0.69 -14.50 16.80
N SER A 260 0.46 -14.56 16.09
CA SER A 260 1.35 -15.73 16.10
C SER A 260 1.98 -16.02 17.43
N VAL A 261 2.24 -14.98 18.25
CA VAL A 261 2.78 -15.14 19.61
C VAL A 261 1.69 -15.55 20.60
N TRP A 262 0.42 -15.20 20.30
CA TRP A 262 -0.70 -15.51 21.18
C TRP A 262 -1.22 -16.94 21.01
N ILE A 263 -1.08 -17.54 19.83
CA ILE A 263 -1.43 -18.95 19.55
C ILE A 263 -0.33 -19.91 20.06
#